data_cb31870c38d0ef8fbbbb25b615df9c72
#
_entry.id   cb31870c38d0ef8fbbbb25b615df9c72
#
_cell.length_a   1.000
_cell.length_b   1.000
_cell.length_c   1.000
_cell.angle_alpha   90.00
_cell.angle_beta   90.00
_cell.angle_gamma   90.00
#
_symmetry.space_group_name_H-M   'P 1'
#
loop_
_entity.id
_entity.type
_entity.pdbx_description
1 polymer ?
#
loop_
_entity_poly.entity_id
_entity_poly.type
_entity_poly.pdbx_seq_one_letter_code
_entity_poly.pdbx_strand_id
1 'polypeptide(L)'
;MIGSARIDERGKLSGGVAGDQKQVSSSNDTKGEVSMQPFYVHSKGWYILRPKSSTLAAKMAERMIAACNNKNIGYDQGNRLGVIIYGIDTKTKTECDCSSLTRQVVKEASGKDPGNFTTANAAAILGATGLFINKISYLSQARTPVYNGDILVTKTKGHIVVVVSGNPRSQTQNSGSGSSVAKGEYNMQTIRKGSKGKSVKIWQVILGYTGTKIDGDFGSGTEADTKKWQNAHGLDDDGVVGKKSWKAGLESA
;
A
#
# COMPACT_ATOMS: atom_id res chain seq x y z
N MET A 1 3.12 7.44 2.74
CA MET A 1 4.36 6.86 3.32
C MET A 1 4.95 5.84 2.37
N ILE A 2 6.26 5.66 2.40
CA ILE A 2 6.99 4.58 1.72
C ILE A 2 7.80 3.81 2.76
N GLY A 3 8.01 2.51 2.52
CA GLY A 3 8.84 1.63 3.35
C GLY A 3 10.01 1.08 2.56
N SER A 4 11.18 0.95 3.18
CA SER A 4 12.39 0.39 2.54
C SER A 4 13.50 0.11 3.56
N ALA A 5 14.50 -0.65 3.12
CA ALA A 5 15.80 -0.75 3.77
C ALA A 5 16.77 0.24 3.10
N ARG A 6 17.58 0.99 3.88
CA ARG A 6 18.31 2.13 3.33
C ARG A 6 19.80 2.17 3.63
N ILE A 7 20.17 2.02 4.88
CA ILE A 7 21.54 2.25 5.34
C ILE A 7 21.73 1.57 6.72
N ASP A 8 22.93 1.14 7.07
CA ASP A 8 23.21 0.53 8.37
C ASP A 8 23.27 1.56 9.51
N GLU A 9 23.41 1.10 10.75
CA GLU A 9 23.49 1.89 11.98
C GLU A 9 24.68 2.88 12.00
N ARG A 10 25.63 2.69 11.10
CA ARG A 10 26.84 3.54 10.98
C ARG A 10 26.76 4.51 9.78
N GLY A 11 25.63 4.53 9.06
CA GLY A 11 25.52 5.29 7.82
C GLY A 11 26.32 4.71 6.66
N LYS A 12 26.58 3.38 6.66
CA LYS A 12 27.32 2.68 5.62
C LYS A 12 26.39 1.74 4.84
N LEU A 13 26.89 1.24 3.72
CA LEU A 13 26.14 0.31 2.87
C LEU A 13 26.41 -1.16 3.21
N SER A 14 27.46 -1.45 3.97
CA SER A 14 27.84 -2.82 4.32
C SER A 14 28.58 -2.90 5.65
N GLY A 15 28.50 -4.06 6.29
CA GLY A 15 29.20 -4.40 7.54
C GLY A 15 28.44 -3.96 8.78
N GLY A 16 27.14 -3.71 8.70
CA GLY A 16 26.28 -3.43 9.83
C GLY A 16 26.13 -4.60 10.80
N VAL A 17 25.43 -4.38 11.91
CA VAL A 17 25.11 -5.41 12.89
C VAL A 17 23.72 -5.97 12.58
N ALA A 18 23.66 -7.28 12.39
CA ALA A 18 22.40 -7.93 12.04
C ALA A 18 21.27 -7.62 13.03
N GLY A 19 20.16 -7.11 12.53
CA GLY A 19 18.92 -6.92 13.28
C GLY A 19 19.03 -5.96 14.46
N ASP A 20 19.75 -4.86 14.33
CA ASP A 20 19.82 -3.89 15.42
C ASP A 20 18.92 -2.68 15.26
N GLN A 21 18.48 -2.33 14.06
CA GLN A 21 17.54 -1.24 13.76
C GLN A 21 17.89 0.09 14.46
N LYS A 22 19.16 0.33 14.69
CA LYS A 22 19.60 1.58 15.31
C LYS A 22 19.37 2.74 14.36
N GLN A 23 18.98 3.86 14.92
CA GLN A 23 18.92 5.12 14.20
C GLN A 23 20.32 5.61 13.89
N VAL A 24 20.57 5.89 12.61
CA VAL A 24 21.78 6.60 12.22
C VAL A 24 21.62 8.07 12.61
N SER A 25 22.64 8.68 13.18
CA SER A 25 22.65 10.10 13.55
C SER A 25 22.71 11.06 12.34
N SER A 26 22.44 10.58 11.12
CA SER A 26 22.44 11.40 9.93
C SER A 26 21.07 12.04 9.67
N SER A 27 21.07 13.24 9.13
CA SER A 27 19.84 13.98 8.76
C SER A 27 18.96 13.24 7.72
N ASN A 28 19.48 12.22 7.07
CA ASN A 28 18.80 11.46 6.03
C ASN A 28 18.18 10.16 6.52
N ASP A 29 18.46 9.73 7.74
CA ASP A 29 17.81 8.60 8.35
C ASP A 29 16.87 9.05 9.45
N THR A 30 15.62 8.73 9.30
CA THR A 30 14.62 9.24 10.21
C THR A 30 14.17 8.24 11.26
N LYS A 31 14.39 6.93 11.10
CA LYS A 31 13.76 5.96 12.03
C LYS A 31 14.34 4.55 12.00
N GLY A 32 15.58 4.37 11.57
CA GLY A 32 16.25 3.06 11.53
C GLY A 32 16.51 2.55 10.12
N GLU A 33 17.19 1.43 10.04
CA GLU A 33 17.77 0.86 8.83
C GLU A 33 16.70 0.37 7.87
N VAL A 34 15.65 -0.25 8.41
CA VAL A 34 14.46 -0.69 7.69
C VAL A 34 13.28 0.07 8.27
N SER A 35 12.79 1.06 7.54
CA SER A 35 11.85 2.01 8.12
C SER A 35 10.87 2.60 7.12
N MET A 36 9.80 3.20 7.64
CA MET A 36 8.84 3.98 6.89
C MET A 36 9.18 5.46 6.96
N GLN A 37 9.03 6.17 5.83
CA GLN A 37 9.24 7.62 5.77
C GLN A 37 8.19 8.30 4.87
N PRO A 38 8.04 9.63 4.93
CA PRO A 38 7.22 10.36 3.98
C PRO A 38 7.66 10.08 2.54
N PHE A 39 6.69 10.08 1.61
CA PHE A 39 7.00 10.00 0.19
C PHE A 39 7.85 11.21 -0.24
N TYR A 40 8.85 10.96 -1.07
CA TYR A 40 9.67 12.00 -1.69
C TYR A 40 9.96 11.67 -3.16
N VAL A 41 10.30 12.67 -3.94
CA VAL A 41 10.76 12.47 -5.31
C VAL A 41 12.27 12.32 -5.31
N HIS A 42 12.74 11.12 -5.64
CA HIS A 42 14.18 10.85 -5.71
C HIS A 42 14.82 11.64 -6.86
N SER A 43 16.06 12.15 -6.69
CA SER A 43 16.79 12.93 -7.70
C SER A 43 16.96 12.18 -9.05
N LYS A 44 17.06 10.85 -9.00
CA LYS A 44 17.09 9.98 -10.20
C LYS A 44 15.71 9.70 -10.80
N GLY A 45 14.64 10.30 -10.26
CA GLY A 45 13.26 10.01 -10.64
C GLY A 45 12.83 8.58 -10.29
N TRP A 46 11.51 8.33 -10.37
CA TRP A 46 10.90 7.04 -10.08
C TRP A 46 10.27 6.40 -11.32
N TYR A 47 10.43 5.10 -11.47
CA TYR A 47 9.49 4.24 -12.17
C TYR A 47 8.53 3.65 -11.14
N ILE A 48 7.25 3.56 -11.51
CA ILE A 48 6.21 2.89 -10.74
C ILE A 48 5.98 1.51 -11.34
N LEU A 49 6.06 0.48 -10.50
CA LEU A 49 5.60 -0.88 -10.81
C LEU A 49 4.36 -1.12 -9.96
N ARG A 50 3.21 -1.10 -10.63
CA ARG A 50 1.91 -1.19 -9.97
C ARG A 50 1.39 -2.62 -10.01
N PRO A 51 1.07 -3.24 -8.86
CA PRO A 51 0.45 -4.57 -8.84
C PRO A 51 -0.84 -4.56 -9.66
N LYS A 52 -1.12 -5.61 -10.44
CA LYS A 52 -2.38 -5.74 -11.20
C LYS A 52 -3.58 -5.90 -10.26
N SER A 53 -3.40 -6.59 -9.14
CA SER A 53 -4.44 -6.87 -8.15
C SER A 53 -4.35 -5.90 -6.98
N SER A 54 -5.49 -5.34 -6.55
CA SER A 54 -5.60 -4.54 -5.34
C SER A 54 -5.34 -5.36 -4.08
N THR A 55 -5.71 -6.65 -4.08
CA THR A 55 -5.41 -7.59 -3.00
C THR A 55 -3.90 -7.79 -2.85
N LEU A 56 -3.19 -7.99 -3.98
CA LEU A 56 -1.72 -8.08 -3.95
C LEU A 56 -1.10 -6.77 -3.45
N ALA A 57 -1.59 -5.63 -3.91
CA ALA A 57 -1.12 -4.32 -3.48
C ALA A 57 -1.26 -4.14 -1.96
N ALA A 58 -2.42 -4.50 -1.40
CA ALA A 58 -2.68 -4.42 0.04
C ALA A 58 -1.74 -5.33 0.83
N LYS A 59 -1.56 -6.59 0.40
CA LYS A 59 -0.62 -7.53 1.03
C LYS A 59 0.83 -7.06 0.95
N MET A 60 1.26 -6.49 -0.16
CA MET A 60 2.61 -5.96 -0.29
C MET A 60 2.87 -4.80 0.68
N ALA A 61 1.91 -3.89 0.81
CA ALA A 61 2.01 -2.80 1.79
C ALA A 61 2.05 -3.35 3.23
N GLU A 62 1.19 -4.32 3.55
CA GLU A 62 1.17 -4.99 4.86
C GLU A 62 2.51 -5.65 5.17
N ARG A 63 3.07 -6.43 4.23
CA ARG A 63 4.37 -7.10 4.43
C ARG A 63 5.52 -6.10 4.58
N MET A 64 5.52 -5.01 3.84
CA MET A 64 6.54 -3.96 4.01
C MET A 64 6.40 -3.27 5.37
N ILE A 65 5.18 -2.99 5.85
CA ILE A 65 4.95 -2.45 7.20
C ILE A 65 5.46 -3.42 8.26
N ALA A 66 5.18 -4.72 8.10
CA ALA A 66 5.67 -5.75 9.01
C ALA A 66 7.20 -5.77 9.06
N ALA A 67 7.87 -5.70 7.90
CA ALA A 67 9.33 -5.64 7.81
C ALA A 67 9.89 -4.39 8.51
N CYS A 68 9.31 -3.23 8.27
CA CYS A 68 9.74 -1.97 8.92
C CYS A 68 9.55 -1.98 10.44
N ASN A 69 8.63 -2.79 10.96
CA ASN A 69 8.36 -2.93 12.39
C ASN A 69 9.18 -4.06 13.04
N ASN A 70 9.80 -4.95 12.25
CA ASN A 70 10.58 -6.07 12.77
C ASN A 70 12.01 -5.64 13.09
N LYS A 71 12.31 -5.50 14.37
CA LYS A 71 13.63 -5.10 14.88
C LYS A 71 14.73 -6.14 14.67
N ASN A 72 14.40 -7.34 14.16
CA ASN A 72 15.39 -8.36 13.83
C ASN A 72 15.90 -8.26 12.39
N ILE A 73 15.42 -7.30 11.61
CA ILE A 73 15.87 -7.09 10.22
C ILE A 73 16.65 -5.80 10.15
N GLY A 74 17.95 -5.87 9.94
CA GLY A 74 18.84 -4.74 9.72
C GLY A 74 19.19 -4.54 8.23
N TYR A 75 20.13 -3.65 7.95
CA TYR A 75 20.57 -3.33 6.61
C TYR A 75 22.05 -3.70 6.39
N ASP A 76 22.34 -4.54 5.40
CA ASP A 76 23.66 -4.78 4.87
C ASP A 76 23.61 -5.26 3.41
N GLN A 77 24.31 -4.57 2.50
CA GLN A 77 24.45 -5.03 1.11
C GLN A 77 25.35 -6.27 0.99
N GLY A 78 26.28 -6.45 1.89
CA GLY A 78 27.18 -7.61 1.92
C GLY A 78 26.46 -8.89 2.36
N ASN A 79 25.47 -8.77 3.24
CA ASN A 79 24.66 -9.88 3.77
C ASN A 79 23.17 -9.77 3.42
N ARG A 80 22.87 -9.26 2.24
CA ARG A 80 21.53 -8.86 1.81
C ARG A 80 20.48 -9.97 1.69
N LEU A 81 20.89 -11.24 1.68
CA LEU A 81 19.97 -12.35 1.44
C LEU A 81 19.39 -12.96 2.72
N GLY A 82 19.76 -12.47 3.89
CA GLY A 82 19.26 -12.98 5.16
C GLY A 82 17.72 -12.95 5.25
N VAL A 83 17.08 -11.84 4.84
CA VAL A 83 15.62 -11.72 4.83
C VAL A 83 14.94 -12.76 3.90
N ILE A 84 15.61 -13.20 2.83
CA ILE A 84 15.09 -14.23 1.92
C ILE A 84 15.09 -15.62 2.55
N ILE A 85 16.09 -15.87 3.42
CA ILE A 85 16.27 -17.14 4.13
C ILE A 85 15.29 -17.24 5.30
N TYR A 86 15.17 -16.18 6.10
CA TYR A 86 14.45 -16.22 7.37
C TYR A 86 13.03 -15.61 7.31
N GLY A 87 12.69 -14.89 6.24
CA GLY A 87 11.37 -14.24 6.08
C GLY A 87 11.21 -12.93 6.86
N ILE A 88 10.09 -12.26 6.61
CA ILE A 88 9.79 -10.95 7.21
C ILE A 88 9.43 -11.07 8.70
N ASP A 89 8.75 -12.16 9.10
CA ASP A 89 8.33 -12.38 10.50
C ASP A 89 9.41 -13.05 11.36
N THR A 90 10.66 -13.04 10.89
CA THR A 90 11.78 -13.70 11.56
C THR A 90 12.01 -13.21 12.98
N LYS A 91 12.37 -14.13 13.86
CA LYS A 91 12.92 -13.85 15.19
C LYS A 91 14.45 -13.94 15.20
N THR A 92 15.05 -14.43 14.11
CA THR A 92 16.50 -14.48 13.93
C THR A 92 16.99 -13.14 13.43
N LYS A 93 18.02 -12.60 14.07
CA LYS A 93 18.68 -11.39 13.61
C LYS A 93 19.25 -11.61 12.21
N THR A 94 18.87 -10.75 11.29
CA THR A 94 19.21 -10.88 9.86
C THR A 94 19.31 -9.52 9.20
N GLU A 95 19.66 -9.53 7.93
CA GLU A 95 19.88 -8.30 7.17
C GLU A 95 19.28 -8.40 5.77
N CYS A 96 19.11 -7.24 5.16
CA CYS A 96 18.65 -7.07 3.79
C CYS A 96 19.24 -5.81 3.17
N ASP A 97 19.11 -5.67 1.86
CA ASP A 97 19.17 -4.38 1.18
C ASP A 97 17.77 -3.98 0.66
N CYS A 98 17.66 -2.81 0.05
CA CYS A 98 16.38 -2.34 -0.49
C CYS A 98 15.77 -3.31 -1.53
N SER A 99 16.61 -3.96 -2.33
CA SER A 99 16.15 -4.88 -3.40
C SER A 99 15.75 -6.23 -2.85
N SER A 100 16.53 -6.82 -1.95
CA SER A 100 16.20 -8.12 -1.33
C SER A 100 14.98 -8.00 -0.43
N LEU A 101 14.82 -6.91 0.31
CA LEU A 101 13.60 -6.68 1.09
C LEU A 101 12.38 -6.59 0.18
N THR A 102 12.45 -5.81 -0.90
CA THR A 102 11.34 -5.72 -1.87
C THR A 102 11.04 -7.07 -2.51
N ARG A 103 12.07 -7.89 -2.85
CA ARG A 103 11.89 -9.27 -3.32
C ARG A 103 11.10 -10.11 -2.32
N GLN A 104 11.47 -10.06 -1.05
CA GLN A 104 10.81 -10.84 -0.01
C GLN A 104 9.36 -10.39 0.20
N VAL A 105 9.10 -9.08 0.18
CA VAL A 105 7.74 -8.52 0.21
C VAL A 105 6.88 -9.07 -0.94
N VAL A 106 7.39 -9.07 -2.17
CA VAL A 106 6.68 -9.61 -3.33
C VAL A 106 6.45 -11.10 -3.18
N LYS A 107 7.48 -11.86 -2.76
CA LYS A 107 7.40 -13.31 -2.55
C LYS A 107 6.32 -13.68 -1.55
N GLU A 108 6.31 -13.06 -0.37
CA GLU A 108 5.33 -13.37 0.67
C GLU A 108 3.91 -12.90 0.32
N ALA A 109 3.78 -11.74 -0.32
CA ALA A 109 2.48 -11.21 -0.70
C ALA A 109 1.81 -11.98 -1.85
N SER A 110 2.60 -12.52 -2.80
CA SER A 110 2.09 -13.16 -4.01
C SER A 110 2.23 -14.69 -4.02
N GLY A 111 3.05 -15.27 -3.13
CA GLY A 111 3.47 -16.67 -3.19
C GLY A 111 4.47 -16.97 -4.31
N LYS A 112 4.91 -15.96 -5.10
CA LYS A 112 5.84 -16.12 -6.22
C LYS A 112 7.14 -15.37 -5.97
N ASP A 113 8.25 -16.08 -5.92
CA ASP A 113 9.58 -15.46 -5.81
C ASP A 113 9.99 -14.87 -7.18
N PRO A 114 10.18 -13.55 -7.30
CA PRO A 114 10.62 -12.95 -8.56
C PRO A 114 12.07 -13.27 -8.93
N GLY A 115 12.84 -13.87 -8.03
CA GLY A 115 14.26 -14.11 -8.20
C GLY A 115 15.12 -12.94 -7.73
N ASN A 116 16.44 -13.13 -7.79
CA ASN A 116 17.38 -12.11 -7.31
C ASN A 116 17.51 -10.95 -8.30
N PHE A 117 17.46 -9.73 -7.75
CA PHE A 117 17.64 -8.50 -8.52
C PHE A 117 18.35 -7.42 -7.70
N THR A 118 18.83 -6.42 -8.39
CA THR A 118 19.29 -5.13 -7.83
C THR A 118 18.42 -4.01 -8.42
N THR A 119 18.58 -2.79 -7.93
CA THR A 119 17.84 -1.64 -8.48
C THR A 119 18.10 -1.38 -9.97
N ALA A 120 19.21 -1.89 -10.51
CA ALA A 120 19.54 -1.73 -11.94
C ALA A 120 18.60 -2.54 -12.86
N ASN A 121 18.15 -3.72 -12.43
CA ASN A 121 17.33 -4.64 -13.23
C ASN A 121 15.96 -4.97 -12.60
N ALA A 122 15.63 -4.37 -11.46
CA ALA A 122 14.40 -4.62 -10.73
C ALA A 122 13.14 -4.44 -11.59
N ALA A 123 13.07 -3.37 -12.39
CA ALA A 123 11.90 -3.11 -13.21
C ALA A 123 11.67 -4.20 -14.28
N ALA A 124 12.73 -4.76 -14.86
CA ALA A 124 12.64 -5.84 -15.83
C ALA A 124 12.22 -7.16 -15.17
N ILE A 125 12.90 -7.54 -14.07
CA ILE A 125 12.65 -8.80 -13.37
C ILE A 125 11.25 -8.81 -12.74
N LEU A 126 10.84 -7.76 -12.05
CA LEU A 126 9.51 -7.64 -11.49
C LEU A 126 8.43 -7.59 -12.57
N GLY A 127 8.67 -6.88 -13.67
CA GLY A 127 7.77 -6.86 -14.82
C GLY A 127 7.55 -8.25 -15.44
N ALA A 128 8.60 -9.05 -15.57
CA ALA A 128 8.53 -10.42 -16.11
C ALA A 128 7.71 -11.39 -15.23
N THR A 129 7.45 -11.06 -13.96
CA THR A 129 6.61 -11.90 -13.09
C THR A 129 5.15 -11.99 -13.54
N GLY A 130 4.69 -11.03 -14.35
CA GLY A 130 3.29 -10.89 -14.74
C GLY A 130 2.39 -10.30 -13.64
N LEU A 131 2.93 -10.01 -12.45
CA LEU A 131 2.19 -9.47 -11.30
C LEU A 131 1.89 -7.97 -11.40
N PHE A 132 2.66 -7.27 -12.20
CA PHE A 132 2.62 -5.80 -12.33
C PHE A 132 2.14 -5.40 -13.73
N ILE A 133 1.56 -4.20 -13.84
CA ILE A 133 1.34 -3.55 -15.14
C ILE A 133 2.69 -3.05 -15.66
N ASN A 134 2.72 -2.64 -16.95
CA ASN A 134 3.92 -2.04 -17.52
C ASN A 134 4.41 -0.87 -16.65
N LYS A 135 5.72 -0.74 -16.51
CA LYS A 135 6.32 0.33 -15.70
C LYS A 135 5.87 1.72 -16.19
N ILE A 136 5.55 2.59 -15.25
CA ILE A 136 5.11 3.96 -15.50
C ILE A 136 6.21 4.91 -14.99
N SER A 137 6.58 5.93 -15.78
CA SER A 137 7.42 7.01 -15.26
C SER A 137 6.61 7.90 -14.33
N TYR A 138 7.07 8.08 -13.10
CA TYR A 138 6.49 9.07 -12.20
C TYR A 138 6.77 10.49 -12.73
N LEU A 139 5.73 11.30 -12.84
CA LEU A 139 5.80 12.70 -13.26
C LEU A 139 5.48 13.63 -12.08
N SER A 140 4.30 13.47 -11.51
CA SER A 140 3.82 14.18 -10.34
C SER A 140 2.64 13.43 -9.72
N GLN A 141 2.26 13.77 -8.51
CA GLN A 141 1.11 13.15 -7.85
C GLN A 141 -0.21 13.38 -8.60
N ALA A 142 -0.34 14.52 -9.30
CA ALA A 142 -1.52 14.83 -10.09
C ALA A 142 -1.60 14.03 -11.40
N ARG A 143 -0.45 13.74 -12.04
CA ARG A 143 -0.41 13.06 -13.35
C ARG A 143 -0.22 11.54 -13.24
N THR A 144 0.57 11.11 -12.28
CA THR A 144 0.90 9.70 -12.05
C THR A 144 0.82 9.40 -10.56
N PRO A 145 -0.39 9.44 -9.96
CA PRO A 145 -0.53 9.24 -8.53
C PRO A 145 0.02 7.87 -8.10
N VAL A 146 0.69 7.85 -6.96
CA VAL A 146 1.16 6.61 -6.33
C VAL A 146 0.07 6.06 -5.43
N TYR A 147 -0.09 4.76 -5.44
CA TYR A 147 -1.09 4.05 -4.66
C TYR A 147 -0.45 3.08 -3.68
N ASN A 148 -1.19 2.72 -2.65
CA ASN A 148 -0.79 1.70 -1.69
C ASN A 148 -0.36 0.41 -2.40
N GLY A 149 0.81 -0.13 -2.05
CA GLY A 149 1.39 -1.32 -2.65
C GLY A 149 2.16 -1.10 -3.96
N ASP A 150 2.20 0.12 -4.51
CA ASP A 150 3.08 0.41 -5.64
C ASP A 150 4.56 0.24 -5.23
N ILE A 151 5.37 -0.35 -6.10
CA ILE A 151 6.83 -0.34 -5.98
C ILE A 151 7.36 0.86 -6.75
N LEU A 152 8.22 1.64 -6.11
CA LEU A 152 8.94 2.73 -6.75
C LEU A 152 10.42 2.34 -6.87
N VAL A 153 10.94 2.33 -8.07
CA VAL A 153 12.36 2.06 -8.34
C VAL A 153 12.96 3.24 -9.11
N THR A 154 14.15 3.64 -8.73
CA THR A 154 14.87 4.73 -9.41
C THR A 154 15.13 4.38 -10.88
N LYS A 155 15.06 5.39 -11.76
CA LYS A 155 15.24 5.19 -13.21
C LYS A 155 16.62 4.67 -13.61
N THR A 156 17.61 4.94 -12.77
CA THR A 156 18.95 4.37 -12.84
C THR A 156 19.29 3.66 -11.53
N LYS A 157 20.37 2.88 -11.46
CA LYS A 157 20.78 2.20 -10.23
C LYS A 157 20.79 3.18 -9.03
N GLY A 158 20.06 2.86 -7.97
CA GLY A 158 19.91 3.72 -6.80
C GLY A 158 19.11 3.07 -5.69
N HIS A 159 17.77 3.25 -5.69
CA HIS A 159 16.91 2.83 -4.60
C HIS A 159 15.59 2.20 -5.08
N ILE A 160 14.98 1.38 -4.22
CA ILE A 160 13.68 0.79 -4.43
C ILE A 160 12.90 0.78 -3.12
N VAL A 161 11.61 1.13 -3.18
CA VAL A 161 10.73 1.27 -2.02
C VAL A 161 9.34 0.74 -2.35
N VAL A 162 8.54 0.44 -1.32
CA VAL A 162 7.11 0.09 -1.46
C VAL A 162 6.27 1.18 -0.82
N VAL A 163 5.23 1.63 -1.51
CA VAL A 163 4.26 2.58 -0.96
C VAL A 163 3.39 1.86 0.07
N VAL A 164 3.43 2.29 1.32
CA VAL A 164 2.73 1.65 2.44
C VAL A 164 1.51 2.41 2.94
N SER A 165 1.37 3.67 2.55
CA SER A 165 0.13 4.43 2.67
C SER A 165 0.06 5.40 1.51
N GLY A 166 -0.92 5.26 0.68
CA GLY A 166 -1.19 6.06 -0.51
C GLY A 166 -2.69 6.10 -0.76
N ASN A 167 -3.10 6.70 -1.84
CA ASN A 167 -4.50 6.66 -2.26
C ASN A 167 -4.94 5.19 -2.38
N PRO A 168 -6.13 4.80 -1.88
CA PRO A 168 -6.64 3.47 -2.11
C PRO A 168 -6.83 3.25 -3.62
N ARG A 169 -6.44 2.07 -4.11
CA ARG A 169 -6.74 1.70 -5.48
C ARG A 169 -8.20 1.34 -5.60
N SER A 170 -8.90 1.94 -6.57
CA SER A 170 -10.20 1.44 -6.99
C SER A 170 -10.06 -0.03 -7.39
N GLN A 171 -10.87 -0.90 -6.83
CA GLN A 171 -10.90 -2.31 -7.19
C GLN A 171 -11.45 -2.44 -8.62
N THR A 172 -10.60 -2.56 -9.61
CA THR A 172 -11.02 -2.99 -10.95
C THR A 172 -11.16 -4.51 -10.88
N GLN A 173 -12.38 -4.99 -10.90
CA GLN A 173 -12.63 -6.42 -11.08
C GLN A 173 -12.07 -6.85 -12.44
N ASN A 174 -11.25 -7.90 -12.42
CA ASN A 174 -10.79 -8.56 -13.63
C ASN A 174 -11.97 -9.34 -14.24
N SER A 175 -12.71 -8.70 -15.13
CA SER A 175 -13.59 -9.35 -16.11
C SER A 175 -13.19 -8.77 -17.45
N GLY A 176 -12.64 -9.61 -18.32
CA GLY A 176 -12.22 -9.18 -19.64
C GLY A 176 -13.36 -8.58 -20.45
N SER A 177 -13.07 -7.52 -21.06
CA SER A 177 -13.58 -6.88 -22.29
C SER A 177 -13.60 -5.37 -22.12
N GLY A 178 -13.02 -4.67 -23.06
CA GLY A 178 -12.79 -3.24 -22.99
C GLY A 178 -14.06 -2.42 -22.81
N SER A 179 -13.94 -1.42 -21.95
CA SER A 179 -14.70 -0.18 -22.06
C SER A 179 -14.01 0.92 -21.26
N SER A 180 -13.94 2.10 -21.81
CA SER A 180 -13.40 3.33 -21.26
C SER A 180 -14.05 3.67 -19.91
N VAL A 181 -13.25 3.78 -18.82
CA VAL A 181 -13.76 4.16 -17.51
C VAL A 181 -13.86 5.68 -17.42
N ALA A 182 -15.09 6.15 -17.26
CA ALA A 182 -15.42 7.53 -16.97
C ALA A 182 -14.91 7.95 -15.57
N LYS A 183 -14.41 9.19 -15.49
CA LYS A 183 -13.90 9.88 -14.32
C LYS A 183 -14.96 9.92 -13.21
N GLY A 184 -14.69 9.33 -12.03
CA GLY A 184 -15.48 9.57 -10.82
C GLY A 184 -16.36 8.42 -10.30
N GLU A 185 -16.04 7.16 -10.56
CA GLU A 185 -16.83 6.03 -10.03
C GLU A 185 -16.26 5.52 -8.70
N TYR A 186 -16.93 5.81 -7.60
CA TYR A 186 -16.66 5.23 -6.28
C TYR A 186 -17.16 3.78 -6.25
N ASN A 187 -16.24 2.82 -6.27
CA ASN A 187 -16.61 1.39 -6.23
C ASN A 187 -16.65 0.86 -4.79
N MET A 188 -17.54 1.45 -3.98
CA MET A 188 -17.84 0.97 -2.63
C MET A 188 -18.83 -0.19 -2.71
N GLN A 189 -18.64 -1.19 -1.82
CA GLN A 189 -19.61 -2.29 -1.69
C GLN A 189 -21.00 -1.74 -1.36
N THR A 190 -22.02 -2.21 -2.05
CA THR A 190 -23.41 -1.91 -1.68
C THR A 190 -23.70 -2.46 -0.29
N ILE A 191 -24.15 -1.59 0.61
CA ILE A 191 -24.54 -1.95 1.97
C ILE A 191 -26.01 -1.62 2.22
N ARG A 192 -26.62 -2.39 3.10
CA ARG A 192 -28.04 -2.29 3.46
C ARG A 192 -28.26 -2.96 4.80
N LYS A 193 -29.46 -2.93 5.33
CA LYS A 193 -29.83 -3.63 6.56
C LYS A 193 -29.29 -5.06 6.59
N GLY A 194 -28.61 -5.41 7.68
CA GLY A 194 -27.91 -6.67 7.87
C GLY A 194 -26.44 -6.67 7.40
N SER A 195 -25.98 -5.66 6.67
CA SER A 195 -24.54 -5.50 6.34
C SER A 195 -23.74 -5.17 7.58
N LYS A 196 -22.49 -5.67 7.64
CA LYS A 196 -21.56 -5.44 8.76
C LYS A 196 -20.16 -5.08 8.28
N GLY A 197 -19.41 -4.38 9.13
CA GLY A 197 -17.97 -4.14 8.96
C GLY A 197 -17.60 -2.72 8.54
N LYS A 198 -16.41 -2.57 7.93
CA LYS A 198 -15.78 -1.26 7.70
C LYS A 198 -16.60 -0.32 6.83
N SER A 199 -17.23 -0.82 5.77
CA SER A 199 -18.08 0.01 4.89
C SER A 199 -19.27 0.58 5.64
N VAL A 200 -19.87 -0.18 6.56
CA VAL A 200 -20.95 0.31 7.41
C VAL A 200 -20.46 1.41 8.35
N LYS A 201 -19.29 1.25 8.96
CA LYS A 201 -18.69 2.30 9.81
C LYS A 201 -18.46 3.60 9.05
N ILE A 202 -17.94 3.52 7.82
CA ILE A 202 -17.76 4.71 6.97
C ILE A 202 -19.09 5.39 6.70
N TRP A 203 -20.13 4.61 6.37
CA TRP A 203 -21.44 5.16 6.13
C TRP A 203 -22.07 5.80 7.38
N GLN A 204 -21.91 5.18 8.53
CA GLN A 204 -22.34 5.74 9.83
C GLN A 204 -21.66 7.08 10.13
N VAL A 205 -20.38 7.25 9.76
CA VAL A 205 -19.71 8.56 9.85
C VAL A 205 -20.35 9.59 8.92
N ILE A 206 -20.67 9.22 7.67
CA ILE A 206 -21.36 10.08 6.71
C ILE A 206 -22.75 10.49 7.23
N LEU A 207 -23.45 9.59 7.92
CA LEU A 207 -24.71 9.90 8.61
C LEU A 207 -24.55 10.80 9.84
N GLY A 208 -23.32 11.17 10.23
CA GLY A 208 -23.04 12.01 11.39
C GLY A 208 -22.98 11.23 12.72
N TYR A 209 -22.83 9.91 12.69
CA TYR A 209 -22.66 9.11 13.92
C TYR A 209 -21.31 9.37 14.55
N THR A 210 -21.25 9.30 15.88
CA THR A 210 -20.04 9.50 16.68
C THR A 210 -19.90 8.43 17.77
N GLY A 211 -18.67 8.20 18.21
CA GLY A 211 -18.38 7.31 19.35
C GLY A 211 -18.89 5.87 19.14
N THR A 212 -19.57 5.34 20.13
CA THR A 212 -20.07 3.94 20.13
C THR A 212 -21.18 3.67 19.10
N LYS A 213 -21.78 4.71 18.53
CA LYS A 213 -22.78 4.57 17.44
C LYS A 213 -22.15 4.14 16.12
N ILE A 214 -20.82 4.27 15.98
CA ILE A 214 -20.06 3.77 14.81
C ILE A 214 -19.70 2.30 15.10
N ASP A 215 -20.69 1.46 15.20
CA ASP A 215 -20.55 0.04 15.56
C ASP A 215 -20.22 -0.88 14.38
N GLY A 216 -20.53 -0.43 13.18
CA GLY A 216 -20.33 -1.22 11.95
C GLY A 216 -21.44 -2.25 11.71
N ASP A 217 -22.59 -2.10 12.36
CA ASP A 217 -23.80 -2.90 12.12
C ASP A 217 -24.86 -2.03 11.43
N PHE A 218 -25.29 -2.43 10.23
CA PHE A 218 -26.35 -1.75 9.51
C PHE A 218 -27.72 -2.25 10.01
N GLY A 219 -28.08 -1.84 11.21
CA GLY A 219 -29.34 -2.15 11.84
C GLY A 219 -30.51 -1.28 11.34
N SER A 220 -31.68 -1.44 11.98
CA SER A 220 -32.89 -0.67 11.62
C SER A 220 -32.71 0.84 11.82
N GLY A 221 -31.93 1.27 12.82
CA GLY A 221 -31.60 2.69 13.03
C GLY A 221 -30.78 3.25 11.87
N THR A 222 -29.70 2.57 11.48
CA THR A 222 -28.88 2.97 10.33
C THR A 222 -29.70 2.99 9.04
N GLU A 223 -30.60 2.02 8.84
CA GLU A 223 -31.50 2.00 7.68
C GLU A 223 -32.42 3.24 7.65
N ALA A 224 -33.06 3.54 8.78
CA ALA A 224 -33.97 4.70 8.88
C ALA A 224 -33.24 6.03 8.62
N ASP A 225 -32.05 6.19 9.19
CA ASP A 225 -31.26 7.40 8.97
C ASP A 225 -30.67 7.46 7.56
N THR A 226 -30.36 6.31 6.94
CA THR A 226 -29.99 6.24 5.52
C THR A 226 -31.10 6.76 4.63
N LYS A 227 -32.35 6.33 4.83
CA LYS A 227 -33.51 6.79 4.06
C LYS A 227 -33.71 8.29 4.19
N LYS A 228 -33.66 8.82 5.42
CA LYS A 228 -33.75 10.27 5.64
C LYS A 228 -32.64 11.02 4.91
N TRP A 229 -31.40 10.50 5.00
CA TRP A 229 -30.25 11.09 4.33
C TRP A 229 -30.41 11.07 2.81
N GLN A 230 -30.82 9.93 2.23
CA GLN A 230 -31.07 9.79 0.79
C GLN A 230 -32.12 10.80 0.30
N ASN A 231 -33.24 10.91 1.00
CA ASN A 231 -34.32 11.87 0.70
C ASN A 231 -33.77 13.30 0.72
N ALA A 232 -33.01 13.69 1.75
CA ALA A 232 -32.41 15.01 1.87
C ALA A 232 -31.41 15.35 0.75
N HIS A 233 -30.85 14.33 0.08
CA HIS A 233 -29.90 14.48 -1.03
C HIS A 233 -30.52 14.21 -2.42
N GLY A 234 -31.86 14.12 -2.49
CA GLY A 234 -32.59 13.91 -3.75
C GLY A 234 -32.34 12.52 -4.39
N LEU A 235 -32.04 11.52 -3.58
CA LEU A 235 -31.84 10.15 -3.99
C LEU A 235 -33.07 9.29 -3.65
N ASP A 236 -33.19 8.13 -4.29
CA ASP A 236 -34.18 7.12 -3.93
C ASP A 236 -33.96 6.70 -2.47
N ASP A 237 -34.95 6.86 -1.61
CA ASP A 237 -34.87 6.59 -0.16
C ASP A 237 -35.14 5.13 0.19
N ASP A 238 -34.52 4.22 -0.55
CA ASP A 238 -34.70 2.76 -0.44
C ASP A 238 -33.94 2.15 0.77
N GLY A 239 -33.08 2.92 1.42
CA GLY A 239 -32.23 2.44 2.52
C GLY A 239 -31.05 1.58 2.07
N VAL A 240 -30.78 1.52 0.76
CA VAL A 240 -29.65 0.79 0.18
C VAL A 240 -28.57 1.77 -0.25
N VAL A 241 -27.40 1.67 0.35
CA VAL A 241 -26.27 2.53 0.01
C VAL A 241 -25.53 1.94 -1.19
N GLY A 242 -26.03 2.25 -2.37
CA GLY A 242 -25.43 1.90 -3.65
C GLY A 242 -24.51 3.00 -4.19
N LYS A 243 -24.11 2.89 -5.45
CA LYS A 243 -23.16 3.82 -6.12
C LYS A 243 -23.57 5.29 -5.98
N LYS A 244 -24.86 5.62 -6.16
CA LYS A 244 -25.37 6.99 -6.06
C LYS A 244 -25.21 7.55 -4.65
N SER A 245 -25.62 6.78 -3.62
CA SER A 245 -25.52 7.18 -2.22
C SER A 245 -24.06 7.32 -1.77
N TRP A 246 -23.20 6.39 -2.14
CA TRP A 246 -21.77 6.48 -1.85
C TRP A 246 -21.13 7.72 -2.48
N LYS A 247 -21.45 7.98 -3.76
CA LYS A 247 -20.92 9.16 -4.45
C LYS A 247 -21.33 10.44 -3.71
N ALA A 248 -22.62 10.63 -3.48
CA ALA A 248 -23.12 11.81 -2.79
C ALA A 248 -22.55 11.96 -1.38
N GLY A 249 -22.45 10.86 -0.61
CA GLY A 249 -21.93 10.88 0.76
C GLY A 249 -20.43 11.20 0.86
N LEU A 250 -19.63 10.73 -0.08
CA LEU A 250 -18.19 10.98 -0.11
C LEU A 250 -17.81 12.36 -0.71
N GLU A 251 -18.72 12.97 -1.48
CA GLU A 251 -18.56 14.32 -2.03
C GLU A 251 -19.05 15.42 -1.06
N SER A 252 -19.88 15.06 -0.07
CA SER A 252 -20.44 15.98 0.93
C SER A 252 -19.71 15.93 2.29
N ALA A 253 -18.77 15.00 2.50
CA ALA A 253 -17.99 14.83 3.71
C ALA A 253 -16.62 15.52 3.59
#